data_06fc66119522447c10d34c77d05cedc6
#
_entry.id   06fc66119522447c10d34c77d05cedc6
#
_cell.length_a   1.000
_cell.length_b   1.000
_cell.length_c   1.000
_cell.angle_alpha   90.00
_cell.angle_beta   90.00
_cell.angle_gamma   90.00
#
_symmetry.space_group_name_H-M   'P 1'
#
loop_
_entity.id
_entity.type
_entity.pdbx_description
1 polymer ?
#
loop_
_entity_poly.entity_id
_entity_poly.type
_entity_poly.pdbx_seq_one_letter_code
_entity_poly.pdbx_strand_id
1 'polypeptide(L)'
;MTTAIIGAGVMGEALLSGLLRAGVANSDLLIADRRIERSAEVTEKFGVHNGTNQEVASKAETVVLVVKPQDMATVLGEIKDAIRPDALVISLAAGITTSFIENLLPAGTPVVRVMPNTPALVDQGMAAINSGSHCTEAHLQTAETLLRSVGH
;
A
#
# COMPACT_ATOMS: atom_id res chain seq x y z
N MET A 1 12.51 5.85 -3.51
CA MET A 1 11.29 5.25 -4.10
C MET A 1 10.06 5.83 -3.39
N THR A 2 9.16 6.39 -4.15
CA THR A 2 7.97 7.03 -3.60
C THR A 2 6.88 5.98 -3.35
N THR A 3 6.38 5.94 -2.14
CA THR A 3 5.37 4.98 -1.72
C THR A 3 4.12 5.70 -1.23
N ALA A 4 2.97 5.34 -1.77
CA ALA A 4 1.68 5.86 -1.32
C ALA A 4 0.97 4.78 -0.51
N ILE A 5 0.44 5.17 0.64
CA ILE A 5 -0.36 4.28 1.48
C ILE A 5 -1.79 4.80 1.45
N ILE A 6 -2.68 4.00 0.90
CA ILE A 6 -4.09 4.37 0.83
C ILE A 6 -4.81 3.63 1.95
N GLY A 7 -5.29 4.38 2.92
CA GLY A 7 -5.89 3.87 4.14
C GLY A 7 -5.02 4.14 5.36
N ALA A 8 -5.47 5.02 6.24
CA ALA A 8 -4.70 5.47 7.40
C ALA A 8 -5.28 4.91 8.71
N GLY A 9 -5.75 3.66 8.67
CA GLY A 9 -6.18 2.96 9.87
C GLY A 9 -4.97 2.45 10.66
N VAL A 10 -5.22 1.53 11.58
CA VAL A 10 -4.16 0.97 12.44
C VAL A 10 -3.04 0.34 11.63
N MET A 11 -3.38 -0.46 10.63
CA MET A 11 -2.39 -1.14 9.80
C MET A 11 -1.62 -0.13 8.93
N GLY A 12 -2.31 0.84 8.35
CA GLY A 12 -1.66 1.87 7.53
C GLY A 12 -0.68 2.70 8.34
N GLU A 13 -1.06 3.10 9.55
CA GLU A 13 -0.17 3.83 10.44
C GLU A 13 1.02 2.97 10.87
N ALA A 14 0.81 1.70 11.16
CA ALA A 14 1.88 0.79 11.54
C ALA A 14 2.90 0.63 10.41
N LEU A 15 2.42 0.51 9.18
CA LEU A 15 3.30 0.41 8.02
C LEU A 15 4.10 1.68 7.83
N LEU A 16 3.44 2.83 7.93
CA LEU A 16 4.11 4.13 7.81
C LEU A 16 5.20 4.30 8.86
N SER A 17 4.87 4.00 10.11
CA SER A 17 5.83 4.06 11.21
C SER A 17 7.02 3.13 10.98
N GLY A 18 6.74 1.91 10.52
CA GLY A 18 7.79 0.93 10.23
C GLY A 18 8.74 1.37 9.13
N LEU A 19 8.19 1.95 8.07
CA LEU A 19 9.00 2.45 6.96
C LEU A 19 9.91 3.59 7.39
N LEU A 20 9.39 4.50 8.20
CA LEU A 20 10.20 5.60 8.74
C LEU A 20 11.32 5.08 9.63
N ARG A 21 11.03 4.10 10.48
CA ARG A 21 12.07 3.48 11.32
C ARG A 21 13.12 2.76 10.49
N ALA A 22 12.74 2.25 9.34
CA ALA A 22 13.66 1.56 8.43
C ALA A 22 14.53 2.53 7.63
N GLY A 23 14.32 3.83 7.77
CA GLY A 23 15.15 4.83 7.11
C GLY A 23 14.55 5.45 5.85
N VAL A 24 13.30 5.15 5.54
CA VAL A 24 12.63 5.78 4.39
C VAL A 24 12.36 7.24 4.72
N ALA A 25 12.70 8.13 3.78
CA ALA A 25 12.53 9.57 4.00
C ALA A 25 11.05 9.95 4.03
N ASN A 26 10.70 10.90 4.91
CA ASN A 26 9.33 11.43 4.98
C ASN A 26 8.83 11.93 3.62
N SER A 27 9.72 12.54 2.85
CA SER A 27 9.38 13.08 1.52
C SER A 27 9.06 12.01 0.49
N ASP A 28 9.40 10.76 0.76
CA ASP A 28 9.10 9.64 -0.13
C ASP A 28 7.81 8.92 0.24
N LEU A 29 7.10 9.39 1.25
CA LEU A 29 5.88 8.77 1.73
C LEU A 29 4.67 9.68 1.54
N LEU A 30 3.62 9.11 1.01
CA LEU A 30 2.36 9.78 0.78
C LEU A 30 1.26 8.97 1.44
N ILE A 31 0.25 9.64 1.99
CA ILE A 31 -0.86 8.96 2.64
C ILE A 31 -2.18 9.54 2.14
N ALA A 32 -3.18 8.68 2.04
CA ALA A 32 -4.53 9.10 1.71
C ALA A 32 -5.52 8.31 2.57
N ASP A 33 -6.54 9.00 3.04
CA ASP A 33 -7.65 8.38 3.76
C ASP A 33 -8.90 9.22 3.49
N ARG A 34 -10.01 8.56 3.25
CA ARG A 34 -11.28 9.27 3.00
C ARG A 34 -11.73 10.12 4.19
N ARG A 35 -11.22 9.80 5.39
CA ARG A 35 -11.47 10.60 6.57
C ARG A 35 -10.44 11.72 6.63
N ILE A 36 -10.84 12.92 6.26
CA ILE A 36 -9.93 14.06 6.17
C ILE A 36 -9.19 14.32 7.48
N GLU A 37 -9.90 14.22 8.60
CA GLU A 37 -9.32 14.42 9.92
C GLU A 37 -8.23 13.40 10.24
N ARG A 38 -8.46 12.15 9.88
CA ARG A 38 -7.48 11.09 10.11
C ARG A 38 -6.26 11.28 9.23
N SER A 39 -6.44 11.66 7.97
CA SER A 39 -5.36 11.95 7.06
C SER A 39 -4.49 13.10 7.59
N ALA A 40 -5.12 14.17 8.05
CA ALA A 40 -4.41 15.32 8.62
C ALA A 40 -3.63 14.95 9.88
N GLU A 41 -4.25 14.15 10.75
CA GLU A 41 -3.61 13.70 11.99
C GLU A 41 -2.34 12.90 11.73
N VAL A 42 -2.42 11.95 10.80
CA VAL A 42 -1.27 11.11 10.45
C VAL A 42 -0.19 11.94 9.76
N THR A 43 -0.58 12.84 8.89
CA THR A 43 0.35 13.73 8.20
C THR A 43 1.15 14.57 9.18
N GLU A 44 0.47 15.15 10.15
CA GLU A 44 1.12 15.98 11.18
C GLU A 44 2.05 15.14 12.07
N LYS A 45 1.57 13.97 12.49
CA LYS A 45 2.32 13.10 13.39
C LYS A 45 3.63 12.61 12.79
N PHE A 46 3.62 12.27 11.50
CA PHE A 46 4.78 11.65 10.85
C PHE A 46 5.51 12.55 9.87
N GLY A 47 4.99 13.72 9.59
CA GLY A 47 5.66 14.66 8.68
C GLY A 47 5.67 14.20 7.24
N VAL A 48 4.67 13.44 6.81
CA VAL A 48 4.55 12.94 5.44
C VAL A 48 3.56 13.78 4.65
N HIS A 49 3.47 13.55 3.34
CA HIS A 49 2.53 14.25 2.48
C HIS A 49 1.19 13.52 2.44
N ASN A 50 0.10 14.28 2.23
CA ASN A 50 -1.21 13.68 2.03
C ASN A 50 -1.87 14.22 0.77
N GLY A 51 -2.95 13.57 0.36
CA GLY A 51 -3.73 13.99 -0.79
C GLY A 51 -4.90 13.05 -0.99
N THR A 52 -5.61 13.25 -2.09
CA THR A 52 -6.67 12.32 -2.48
C THR A 52 -6.04 11.01 -2.95
N ASN A 53 -6.86 9.98 -3.10
CA ASN A 53 -6.38 8.69 -3.62
C ASN A 53 -5.72 8.89 -4.99
N GLN A 54 -6.34 9.68 -5.87
CA GLN A 54 -5.79 9.96 -7.19
C GLN A 54 -4.47 10.69 -7.13
N GLU A 55 -4.37 11.70 -6.27
CA GLU A 55 -3.15 12.48 -6.14
C GLU A 55 -1.97 11.65 -5.70
N VAL A 56 -2.14 10.85 -4.64
CA VAL A 56 -1.04 10.04 -4.12
C VAL A 56 -0.68 8.91 -5.10
N ALA A 57 -1.68 8.32 -5.74
CA ALA A 57 -1.43 7.24 -6.70
C ALA A 57 -0.63 7.75 -7.91
N SER A 58 -0.90 8.97 -8.36
CA SER A 58 -0.23 9.52 -9.53
C SER A 58 1.25 9.80 -9.30
N LYS A 59 1.67 9.93 -8.05
CA LYS A 59 3.05 10.25 -7.69
C LYS A 59 3.87 9.05 -7.26
N ALA A 60 3.23 7.93 -6.94
CA ALA A 60 3.89 6.81 -6.30
C ALA A 60 4.40 5.76 -7.28
N GLU A 61 5.56 5.23 -7.00
CA GLU A 61 6.11 4.08 -7.68
C GLU A 61 5.53 2.79 -7.09
N THR A 62 5.16 2.83 -5.81
CA THR A 62 4.51 1.72 -5.12
C THR A 62 3.27 2.23 -4.42
N VAL A 63 2.14 1.59 -4.66
CA VAL A 63 0.87 1.94 -4.03
C VAL A 63 0.44 0.80 -3.13
N VAL A 64 0.31 1.08 -1.83
CA VAL A 64 -0.10 0.09 -0.84
C VAL A 64 -1.55 0.33 -0.47
N LEU A 65 -2.39 -0.67 -0.68
CA LEU A 65 -3.82 -0.58 -0.41
C LEU A 65 -4.13 -1.22 0.95
N VAL A 66 -4.48 -0.37 1.92
CA VAL A 66 -4.80 -0.78 3.28
C VAL A 66 -6.25 -0.40 3.56
N VAL A 67 -7.12 -0.78 2.65
CA VAL A 67 -8.55 -0.46 2.73
C VAL A 67 -9.33 -1.73 3.05
N LYS A 68 -10.54 -1.54 3.55
CA LYS A 68 -11.42 -2.66 3.83
C LYS A 68 -11.84 -3.34 2.53
N PRO A 69 -12.06 -4.67 2.53
CA PRO A 69 -12.46 -5.37 1.31
C PRO A 69 -13.66 -4.76 0.60
N GLN A 70 -14.65 -4.29 1.36
CA GLN A 70 -15.86 -3.69 0.78
C GLN A 70 -15.59 -2.36 0.08
N ASP A 71 -14.48 -1.71 0.38
CA ASP A 71 -14.11 -0.41 -0.22
C ASP A 71 -13.16 -0.57 -1.41
N MET A 72 -12.65 -1.78 -1.64
CA MET A 72 -11.61 -2.01 -2.64
C MET A 72 -12.02 -1.59 -4.04
N ALA A 73 -13.19 -1.99 -4.50
CA ALA A 73 -13.65 -1.68 -5.85
C ALA A 73 -13.75 -0.16 -6.07
N THR A 74 -14.25 0.57 -5.07
CA THR A 74 -14.36 2.02 -5.14
C THR A 74 -12.98 2.67 -5.26
N VAL A 75 -12.04 2.25 -4.41
CA VAL A 75 -10.68 2.80 -4.42
C VAL A 75 -9.99 2.51 -5.74
N LEU A 76 -10.10 1.29 -6.24
CA LEU A 76 -9.48 0.92 -7.51
C LEU A 76 -10.04 1.74 -8.66
N GLY A 77 -11.35 2.00 -8.65
CA GLY A 77 -11.99 2.85 -9.65
C GLY A 77 -11.47 4.29 -9.60
N GLU A 78 -11.15 4.78 -8.41
CA GLU A 78 -10.61 6.13 -8.24
C GLU A 78 -9.18 6.26 -8.75
N ILE A 79 -8.34 5.25 -8.54
CA ILE A 79 -6.91 5.34 -8.89
C ILE A 79 -6.57 4.79 -10.27
N LYS A 80 -7.50 4.10 -10.90
CA LYS A 80 -7.30 3.41 -12.18
C LYS A 80 -6.65 4.30 -13.25
N ASP A 81 -7.12 5.53 -13.39
CA ASP A 81 -6.62 6.43 -14.42
C ASP A 81 -5.45 7.30 -13.94
N ALA A 82 -5.17 7.28 -12.64
CA ALA A 82 -4.13 8.11 -12.04
C ALA A 82 -2.82 7.34 -11.82
N ILE A 83 -2.90 6.04 -11.62
CA ILE A 83 -1.74 5.21 -11.29
C ILE A 83 -0.72 5.21 -12.43
N ARG A 84 0.56 5.21 -12.07
CA ARG A 84 1.63 5.20 -13.06
C ARG A 84 1.70 3.83 -13.74
N PRO A 85 2.05 3.79 -15.03
CA PRO A 85 2.08 2.52 -15.79
C PRO A 85 2.99 1.45 -15.19
N ASP A 86 4.05 1.86 -14.53
CA ASP A 86 5.05 0.95 -13.96
C ASP A 86 4.89 0.77 -12.45
N ALA A 87 3.84 1.31 -11.87
CA ALA A 87 3.64 1.25 -10.42
C ALA A 87 3.34 -0.17 -9.95
N LEU A 88 3.94 -0.53 -8.82
CA LEU A 88 3.62 -1.78 -8.14
C LEU A 88 2.46 -1.53 -7.17
N VAL A 89 1.45 -2.39 -7.22
CA VAL A 89 0.32 -2.31 -6.30
C VAL A 89 0.43 -3.46 -5.30
N ILE A 90 0.40 -3.12 -4.01
CA ILE A 90 0.46 -4.09 -2.93
C ILE A 90 -0.84 -3.99 -2.15
N SER A 91 -1.56 -5.11 -2.01
CA SER A 91 -2.81 -5.14 -1.26
C SER A 91 -2.65 -5.90 0.04
N LEU A 92 -3.13 -5.30 1.12
CA LEU A 92 -3.20 -5.92 2.43
C LEU A 92 -4.63 -6.32 2.79
N ALA A 93 -5.57 -6.20 1.84
CA ALA A 93 -6.97 -6.49 2.10
C ALA A 93 -7.23 -8.00 2.11
N ALA A 94 -7.89 -8.48 3.15
CA ALA A 94 -8.25 -9.88 3.26
C ALA A 94 -9.35 -10.24 2.26
N GLY A 95 -9.26 -11.44 1.68
CA GLY A 95 -10.32 -11.96 0.81
C GLY A 95 -10.41 -11.37 -0.59
N ILE A 96 -9.51 -10.47 -0.95
CA ILE A 96 -9.47 -9.87 -2.30
C ILE A 96 -8.34 -10.51 -3.08
N THR A 97 -8.64 -11.12 -4.22
CA THR A 97 -7.64 -11.80 -5.05
C THR A 97 -6.84 -10.81 -5.89
N THR A 98 -5.66 -11.24 -6.34
CA THR A 98 -4.87 -10.43 -7.28
C THR A 98 -5.62 -10.25 -8.59
N SER A 99 -6.36 -11.28 -9.03
CA SER A 99 -7.16 -11.19 -10.26
C SER A 99 -8.24 -10.10 -10.17
N PHE A 100 -8.91 -10.00 -9.03
CA PHE A 100 -9.91 -8.95 -8.82
C PHE A 100 -9.28 -7.56 -9.00
N ILE A 101 -8.12 -7.37 -8.39
CA ILE A 101 -7.42 -6.07 -8.45
C ILE A 101 -6.91 -5.82 -9.87
N GLU A 102 -6.31 -6.80 -10.50
CA GLU A 102 -5.79 -6.67 -11.87
C GLU A 102 -6.89 -6.28 -12.86
N ASN A 103 -8.08 -6.85 -12.69
CA ASN A 103 -9.21 -6.58 -13.59
C ASN A 103 -9.75 -5.15 -13.47
N LEU A 104 -9.49 -4.49 -12.36
CA LEU A 104 -9.96 -3.13 -12.11
C LEU A 104 -8.86 -2.08 -12.29
N LEU A 105 -7.66 -2.49 -12.66
CA LEU A 105 -6.54 -1.59 -12.93
C LEU A 105 -6.10 -1.70 -14.39
N PRO A 106 -5.25 -0.77 -14.87
CA PRO A 106 -4.76 -0.85 -16.25
C PRO A 106 -4.07 -2.18 -16.53
N ALA A 107 -4.20 -2.66 -17.75
CA ALA A 107 -3.58 -3.91 -18.14
C ALA A 107 -2.07 -3.88 -17.92
N GLY A 108 -1.53 -4.96 -17.35
CA GLY A 108 -0.10 -5.07 -17.10
C GLY A 108 0.36 -4.54 -15.74
N THR A 109 -0.55 -4.01 -14.93
CA THR A 109 -0.19 -3.53 -13.60
C THR A 109 0.26 -4.69 -12.71
N PRO A 110 1.48 -4.64 -12.14
CA PRO A 110 1.91 -5.69 -11.22
C PRO A 110 1.20 -5.56 -9.88
N VAL A 111 0.63 -6.65 -9.38
CA VAL A 111 -0.11 -6.68 -8.14
C VAL A 111 0.44 -7.77 -7.23
N VAL A 112 0.76 -7.41 -6.01
CA VAL A 112 1.16 -8.34 -4.97
C VAL A 112 0.13 -8.28 -3.86
N ARG A 113 -0.36 -9.43 -3.46
CA ARG A 113 -1.27 -9.55 -2.32
C ARG A 113 -0.48 -10.07 -1.14
N VAL A 114 -0.64 -9.40 -0.02
CA VAL A 114 0.01 -9.76 1.22
C VAL A 114 -1.07 -10.07 2.25
N MET A 115 -0.92 -11.19 2.94
CA MET A 115 -1.86 -11.57 4.00
C MET A 115 -1.12 -11.58 5.32
N PRO A 116 -1.07 -10.44 6.02
CA PRO A 116 -0.42 -10.41 7.33
C PRO A 116 -1.21 -11.28 8.30
N ASN A 117 -0.46 -12.09 9.03
CA ASN A 117 -1.02 -12.93 10.06
C ASN A 117 -0.76 -12.22 11.38
N THR A 118 -1.82 -11.89 12.12
CA THR A 118 -1.71 -11.03 13.30
C THR A 118 -0.65 -11.46 14.30
N PRO A 119 -0.55 -12.73 14.71
CA PRO A 119 0.54 -13.12 15.61
C PRO A 119 1.91 -12.97 14.95
N ALA A 120 2.01 -13.25 13.66
CA ALA A 120 3.28 -13.19 12.94
C ALA A 120 3.79 -11.78 12.77
N LEU A 121 2.90 -10.79 12.71
CA LEU A 121 3.31 -9.39 12.64
C LEU A 121 4.16 -8.99 13.83
N VAL A 122 3.84 -9.53 15.00
CA VAL A 122 4.57 -9.20 16.21
C VAL A 122 5.96 -9.86 16.21
N ASP A 123 6.04 -11.08 15.73
CA ASP A 123 7.26 -11.87 15.83
C ASP A 123 8.21 -11.72 14.66
N GLN A 124 7.71 -11.94 13.48
CA GLN A 124 8.57 -12.09 12.30
C GLN A 124 8.12 -11.32 11.09
N GLY A 125 6.99 -10.65 11.14
CA GLY A 125 6.43 -10.00 9.98
C GLY A 125 6.10 -10.95 8.86
N MET A 126 6.00 -12.23 9.17
CA MET A 126 5.75 -13.24 8.14
C MET A 126 4.33 -13.10 7.62
N ALA A 127 4.23 -13.17 6.33
CA ALA A 127 2.96 -13.10 5.66
C ALA A 127 3.02 -13.94 4.40
N ALA A 128 1.88 -14.44 3.99
CA ALA A 128 1.79 -15.10 2.71
C ALA A 128 1.79 -14.01 1.62
N ILE A 129 2.67 -14.17 0.64
CA ILE A 129 2.76 -13.26 -0.49
C ILE A 129 2.27 -13.98 -1.74
N ASN A 130 1.24 -13.44 -2.37
CA ASN A 130 0.74 -13.95 -3.64
C ASN A 130 0.95 -12.91 -4.71
N SER A 131 1.71 -13.26 -5.74
CA SER A 131 1.92 -12.36 -6.86
C SER A 131 0.84 -12.56 -7.93
N GLY A 132 0.46 -11.48 -8.58
CA GLY A 132 -0.38 -11.53 -9.76
C GLY A 132 0.42 -11.91 -11.00
N SER A 133 -0.22 -11.77 -12.16
CA SER A 133 0.31 -12.26 -13.43
C SER A 133 1.50 -11.47 -13.96
N HIS A 134 1.66 -10.22 -13.52
CA HIS A 134 2.62 -9.29 -14.11
C HIS A 134 3.77 -8.93 -13.17
N CYS A 135 3.96 -9.68 -12.10
CA CYS A 135 5.01 -9.39 -11.13
C CYS A 135 6.35 -10.00 -11.52
N THR A 136 7.41 -9.26 -11.23
CA THR A 136 8.78 -9.73 -11.37
C THR A 136 9.33 -10.03 -9.98
N GLU A 137 10.54 -10.62 -9.95
CA GLU A 137 11.21 -10.88 -8.68
C GLU A 137 11.50 -9.59 -7.92
N ALA A 138 11.81 -8.51 -8.63
CA ALA A 138 12.03 -7.20 -8.01
C ALA A 138 10.77 -6.70 -7.29
N HIS A 139 9.60 -6.95 -7.86
CA HIS A 139 8.34 -6.59 -7.22
C HIS A 139 8.13 -7.36 -5.94
N LEU A 140 8.45 -8.64 -5.93
CA LEU A 140 8.32 -9.48 -4.73
C LEU A 140 9.30 -9.05 -3.65
N GLN A 141 10.50 -8.66 -4.02
CA GLN A 141 11.50 -8.15 -3.07
C GLN A 141 11.03 -6.85 -2.42
N THR A 142 10.43 -5.97 -3.21
CA THR A 142 9.87 -4.72 -2.68
C THR A 142 8.79 -5.01 -1.64
N ALA A 143 7.89 -5.94 -1.95
CA ALA A 143 6.82 -6.34 -1.03
C ALA A 143 7.39 -6.93 0.26
N GLU A 144 8.41 -7.78 0.16
CA GLU A 144 9.07 -8.37 1.33
C GLU A 144 9.69 -7.31 2.22
N THR A 145 10.37 -6.34 1.61
CA THR A 145 11.01 -5.25 2.35
C THR A 145 9.97 -4.45 3.15
N LEU A 146 8.84 -4.15 2.51
CA LEU A 146 7.75 -3.46 3.18
C LEU A 146 7.22 -4.25 4.37
N LEU A 147 7.04 -5.56 4.19
CA LEU A 147 6.55 -6.42 5.26
C LEU A 147 7.49 -6.48 6.44
N ARG A 148 8.78 -6.56 6.19
CA ARG A 148 9.77 -6.62 7.25
C ARG A 148 9.75 -5.36 8.12
N SER A 149 9.45 -4.22 7.53
CA SER A 149 9.38 -2.96 8.27
C SER A 149 8.24 -2.96 9.29
N VAL A 150 7.20 -3.76 9.07
CA VAL A 150 6.06 -3.85 9.98
C VAL A 150 6.27 -4.95 11.05
N GLY A 151 7.05 -5.97 10.72
CA GLY A 151 7.21 -7.15 11.55
C GLY A 151 8.17 -7.01 12.71
N HIS A 152 8.89 -5.92 12.82
CA HIS A 152 9.91 -5.77 13.86
C HIS A 152 9.74 -4.52 14.67
#